data_20f5238d6308b5e5f970951642dcb834
#
_entry.id   20f5238d6308b5e5f970951642dcb834
#
_cell.length_a   1.000
_cell.length_b   1.000
_cell.length_c   1.000
_cell.angle_alpha   90.00
_cell.angle_beta   90.00
_cell.angle_gamma   90.00
#
_symmetry.space_group_name_H-M   'P 1'
#
loop_
_entity.id
_entity.type
_entity.pdbx_description
1 polymer ?
#
loop_
_entity_poly.entity_id
_entity_poly.type
_entity_poly.pdbx_seq_one_letter_code
_entity_poly.pdbx_strand_id
1 'polypeptide(L)'
;KMRERRWHLVIPMYMGVIGLTGSALAGTSNTEICIAFLTLAAAGVLSATPLFWALPTSFLTGTAAAAGIAAINSVGNLSGFAAPFLIGAIKDATGSSNIGLYLISGVLVIGTFAVLKFPAKMVNR
;
A
#
# COMPACT_ATOMS: atom_id res chain seq x y z
N LYS A 1 -3.03 -11.52 -22.74
CA LYS A 1 -4.41 -11.06 -22.80
C LYS A 1 -4.77 -10.01 -21.77
N MET A 2 -4.53 -10.25 -20.51
CA MET A 2 -4.85 -9.29 -19.45
C MET A 2 -3.62 -8.44 -19.11
N ARG A 3 -3.35 -7.47 -19.94
CA ARG A 3 -2.25 -6.53 -19.72
C ARG A 3 -2.65 -5.35 -18.85
N GLU A 4 -3.80 -5.43 -18.21
CA GLU A 4 -4.29 -4.39 -17.32
C GLU A 4 -3.57 -4.43 -15.97
N ARG A 5 -2.30 -4.01 -15.97
CA ARG A 5 -1.47 -4.01 -14.76
C ARG A 5 -2.05 -3.14 -13.65
N ARG A 6 -2.78 -2.09 -14.05
CA ARG A 6 -3.40 -1.19 -13.08
C ARG A 6 -4.39 -1.92 -12.20
N TRP A 7 -5.29 -2.70 -12.81
CA TRP A 7 -6.30 -3.43 -12.06
C TRP A 7 -5.70 -4.55 -11.23
N HIS A 8 -4.67 -5.22 -11.75
CA HIS A 8 -3.98 -6.25 -11.01
C HIS A 8 -3.29 -5.71 -9.76
N LEU A 9 -2.85 -4.45 -9.79
CA LEU A 9 -2.27 -3.79 -8.63
C LEU A 9 -3.35 -3.26 -7.69
N VAL A 10 -4.43 -2.70 -8.25
CA VAL A 10 -5.51 -2.07 -7.49
C VAL A 10 -6.24 -3.09 -6.61
N ILE A 11 -6.51 -4.29 -7.13
CA ILE A 11 -7.22 -5.33 -6.37
C ILE A 11 -6.51 -5.68 -5.07
N PRO A 12 -5.19 -6.01 -5.06
CA PRO A 12 -4.48 -6.25 -3.81
C PRO A 12 -4.43 -5.02 -2.89
N MET A 13 -4.33 -3.82 -3.46
CA MET A 13 -4.35 -2.60 -2.65
C MET A 13 -5.69 -2.42 -1.94
N TYR A 14 -6.81 -2.71 -2.61
CA TYR A 14 -8.13 -2.69 -1.97
C TYR A 14 -8.23 -3.73 -0.86
N MET A 15 -7.64 -4.91 -1.06
CA MET A 15 -7.57 -5.92 -0.01
C MET A 15 -6.86 -5.37 1.22
N GLY A 16 -5.76 -4.62 1.00
CA GLY A 16 -5.05 -3.95 2.09
C GLY A 16 -5.92 -2.94 2.81
N VAL A 17 -6.64 -2.10 2.06
CA VAL A 17 -7.54 -1.09 2.64
C VAL A 17 -8.64 -1.75 3.47
N ILE A 18 -9.31 -2.75 2.92
CA ILE A 18 -10.39 -3.48 3.60
C ILE A 18 -9.85 -4.14 4.87
N GLY A 19 -8.69 -4.79 4.77
CA GLY A 19 -8.08 -5.47 5.91
C GLY A 19 -7.72 -4.51 7.03
N LEU A 20 -7.05 -3.40 6.72
CA LEU A 20 -6.64 -2.41 7.73
C LEU A 20 -7.86 -1.73 8.35
N THR A 21 -8.83 -1.33 7.53
CA THR A 21 -10.05 -0.68 8.02
C THR A 21 -10.86 -1.63 8.88
N GLY A 22 -11.05 -2.87 8.43
CA GLY A 22 -11.77 -3.88 9.20
C GLY A 22 -11.08 -4.20 10.52
N SER A 23 -9.75 -4.28 10.51
CA SER A 23 -8.96 -4.48 11.74
C SER A 23 -9.17 -3.33 12.73
N ALA A 24 -9.16 -2.08 12.24
CA ALA A 24 -9.37 -0.91 13.09
C ALA A 24 -10.80 -0.90 13.66
N LEU A 25 -11.80 -1.26 12.87
CA LEU A 25 -13.20 -1.31 13.30
C LEU A 25 -13.44 -2.43 14.32
N ALA A 26 -12.79 -3.59 14.15
CA ALA A 26 -12.88 -4.69 15.10
C ALA A 26 -12.25 -4.31 16.44
N GLY A 27 -11.18 -3.52 16.40
CA GLY A 27 -10.50 -3.03 17.59
C GLY A 27 -9.99 -4.16 18.46
N THR A 28 -10.03 -3.92 19.77
CA THR A 28 -9.59 -4.91 20.76
C THR A 28 -10.74 -5.78 21.28
N SER A 29 -11.97 -5.50 20.88
CA SER A 29 -13.15 -6.22 21.36
C SER A 29 -13.24 -7.64 20.79
N ASN A 30 -12.69 -7.89 19.60
CA ASN A 30 -12.68 -9.20 18.99
C ASN A 30 -11.35 -9.44 18.29
N THR A 31 -10.43 -10.06 19.03
CA THR A 31 -9.06 -10.32 18.58
C THR A 31 -9.01 -11.23 17.35
N GLU A 32 -9.88 -12.23 17.30
CA GLU A 32 -9.89 -13.18 16.17
C GLU A 32 -10.24 -12.49 14.86
N ILE A 33 -11.28 -11.64 14.88
CA ILE A 33 -11.69 -10.87 13.71
C ILE A 33 -10.59 -9.87 13.33
N CYS A 34 -9.98 -9.21 14.31
CA CYS A 34 -8.89 -8.28 14.08
C CYS A 34 -7.72 -8.96 13.36
N ILE A 35 -7.31 -10.15 13.83
CA ILE A 35 -6.22 -10.92 13.22
C ILE A 35 -6.59 -11.35 11.80
N ALA A 36 -7.84 -11.76 11.58
CA ALA A 36 -8.31 -12.16 10.25
C ALA A 36 -8.20 -10.99 9.25
N PHE A 37 -8.63 -9.80 9.66
CA PHE A 37 -8.51 -8.60 8.81
C PHE A 37 -7.06 -8.18 8.59
N LEU A 38 -6.20 -8.28 9.62
CA LEU A 38 -4.77 -8.00 9.46
C LEU A 38 -4.09 -8.98 8.52
N THR A 39 -4.50 -10.24 8.54
CA THR A 39 -4.01 -11.25 7.61
C THR A 39 -4.40 -10.90 6.17
N LEU A 40 -5.65 -10.47 5.97
CA LEU A 40 -6.12 -10.00 4.67
C LEU A 40 -5.32 -8.80 4.19
N ALA A 41 -5.05 -7.85 5.08
CA ALA A 41 -4.24 -6.67 4.77
C ALA A 41 -2.82 -7.07 4.36
N ALA A 42 -2.20 -7.97 5.09
CA ALA A 42 -0.85 -8.44 4.79
C ALA A 42 -0.81 -9.15 3.43
N ALA A 43 -1.77 -10.00 3.15
CA ALA A 43 -1.87 -10.69 1.86
C ALA A 43 -2.00 -9.68 0.71
N GLY A 44 -2.83 -8.66 0.88
CA GLY A 44 -3.01 -7.62 -0.13
C GLY A 44 -1.72 -6.83 -0.38
N VAL A 45 -1.08 -6.37 0.69
CA VAL A 45 0.16 -5.56 0.57
C VAL A 45 1.30 -6.37 -0.04
N LEU A 46 1.49 -7.60 0.43
CA LEU A 46 2.56 -8.46 -0.09
C LEU A 46 2.33 -8.82 -1.56
N SER A 47 1.08 -9.01 -1.96
CA SER A 47 0.72 -9.28 -3.35
C SER A 47 0.92 -8.06 -4.24
N ALA A 48 0.69 -6.86 -3.70
CA ALA A 48 0.83 -5.62 -4.46
C ALA A 48 2.30 -5.29 -4.75
N THR A 49 3.23 -5.69 -3.91
CA THR A 49 4.64 -5.31 -4.02
C THR A 49 5.26 -5.69 -5.37
N PRO A 50 5.23 -6.95 -5.82
CA PRO A 50 5.81 -7.29 -7.12
C PRO A 50 5.05 -6.65 -8.28
N LEU A 51 3.73 -6.50 -8.15
CA LEU A 51 2.91 -5.86 -9.17
C LEU A 51 3.21 -4.36 -9.27
N PHE A 52 3.50 -3.72 -8.14
CA PHE A 52 3.91 -2.32 -8.11
C PHE A 52 5.18 -2.10 -8.92
N TRP A 53 6.20 -2.96 -8.71
CA TRP A 53 7.48 -2.82 -9.43
C TRP A 53 7.35 -3.03 -10.94
N ALA A 54 6.30 -3.71 -11.38
CA ALA A 54 6.03 -3.84 -12.81
C ALA A 54 5.66 -2.52 -13.48
N LEU A 55 5.15 -1.54 -12.71
CA LEU A 55 4.76 -0.24 -13.27
C LEU A 55 5.97 0.60 -13.69
N PRO A 56 6.91 0.95 -12.77
CA PRO A 56 8.07 1.76 -13.19
C PRO A 56 8.91 1.08 -14.26
N THR A 57 9.08 -0.23 -14.19
CA THR A 57 9.90 -0.97 -15.17
C THR A 57 9.24 -1.04 -16.55
N SER A 58 7.94 -0.73 -16.66
CA SER A 58 7.26 -0.75 -17.94
C SER A 58 7.56 0.50 -18.79
N PHE A 59 7.94 1.62 -18.17
CA PHE A 59 8.19 2.87 -18.89
C PHE A 59 9.56 3.47 -18.63
N LEU A 60 10.28 3.02 -17.61
CA LEU A 60 11.65 3.47 -17.36
C LEU A 60 12.64 2.51 -18.00
N THR A 61 13.59 3.04 -18.73
CA THR A 61 14.62 2.23 -19.40
C THR A 61 16.00 2.84 -19.23
N GLY A 62 17.03 2.02 -19.34
CA GLY A 62 18.41 2.47 -19.28
C GLY A 62 18.79 3.09 -17.95
N THR A 63 19.57 4.17 -18.02
CA THR A 63 20.03 4.91 -16.83
C THR A 63 18.86 5.51 -16.05
N ALA A 64 17.81 5.95 -16.76
CA ALA A 64 16.62 6.51 -16.12
C ALA A 64 15.91 5.46 -15.26
N ALA A 65 15.91 4.19 -15.69
CA ALA A 65 15.33 3.12 -14.89
C ALA A 65 16.09 2.94 -13.58
N ALA A 66 17.41 2.91 -13.62
CA ALA A 66 18.23 2.75 -12.42
C ALA A 66 17.99 3.88 -11.44
N ALA A 67 18.04 5.13 -11.92
CA ALA A 67 17.83 6.31 -11.09
C ALA A 67 16.41 6.37 -10.51
N GLY A 68 15.41 6.07 -11.33
CA GLY A 68 14.01 6.08 -10.91
C GLY A 68 13.71 5.02 -9.86
N ILE A 69 14.19 3.81 -10.07
CA ILE A 69 14.02 2.69 -9.13
C ILE A 69 14.71 3.03 -7.81
N ALA A 70 15.92 3.58 -7.86
CA ALA A 70 16.65 3.98 -6.67
C ALA A 70 15.89 5.06 -5.89
N ALA A 71 15.34 6.06 -6.56
CA ALA A 71 14.56 7.12 -5.94
C ALA A 71 13.30 6.56 -5.27
N ILE A 72 12.55 5.72 -5.98
CA ILE A 72 11.33 5.11 -5.44
C ILE A 72 11.66 4.26 -4.21
N ASN A 73 12.71 3.46 -4.31
CA ASN A 73 13.14 2.57 -3.22
C ASN A 73 13.59 3.38 -2.00
N SER A 74 14.30 4.50 -2.21
CA SER A 74 14.73 5.37 -1.12
C SER A 74 13.55 5.99 -0.39
N VAL A 75 12.55 6.49 -1.13
CA VAL A 75 11.32 7.03 -0.53
C VAL A 75 10.57 5.93 0.22
N GLY A 76 10.50 4.72 -0.34
CA GLY A 76 9.87 3.59 0.30
C GLY A 76 10.54 3.21 1.62
N ASN A 77 11.87 3.18 1.64
CA ASN A 77 12.63 2.89 2.85
C ASN A 77 12.44 3.97 3.92
N LEU A 78 12.41 5.25 3.51
CA LEU A 78 12.12 6.35 4.42
C LEU A 78 10.73 6.22 5.02
N SER A 79 9.74 5.82 4.21
CA SER A 79 8.38 5.55 4.68
C SER A 79 8.35 4.41 5.68
N GLY A 80 9.16 3.37 5.45
CA GLY A 80 9.29 2.24 6.36
C GLY A 80 9.80 2.63 7.74
N PHE A 81 10.61 3.70 7.82
CA PHE A 81 11.02 4.28 9.09
C PHE A 81 9.95 5.21 9.67
N ALA A 82 9.40 6.09 8.83
CA ALA A 82 8.47 7.13 9.27
C ALA A 82 7.14 6.57 9.75
N ALA A 83 6.62 5.52 9.11
CA ALA A 83 5.30 4.98 9.42
C ALA A 83 5.20 4.42 10.85
N PRO A 84 6.11 3.52 11.31
CA PRO A 84 6.06 3.06 12.69
C PRO A 84 6.25 4.18 13.70
N PHE A 85 7.12 5.15 13.40
CA PHE A 85 7.33 6.31 14.26
C PHE A 85 6.05 7.13 14.40
N LEU A 86 5.35 7.40 13.29
CA LEU A 86 4.10 8.15 13.27
C LEU A 86 2.99 7.42 14.04
N ILE A 87 2.87 6.10 13.81
CA ILE A 87 1.87 5.28 14.50
C ILE A 87 2.12 5.30 16.00
N GLY A 88 3.39 5.16 16.41
CA GLY A 88 3.77 5.23 17.81
C GLY A 88 3.44 6.58 18.44
N ALA A 89 3.76 7.69 17.75
CA ALA A 89 3.46 9.02 18.23
C ALA A 89 1.95 9.24 18.37
N ILE A 90 1.16 8.78 17.40
CA ILE A 90 -0.30 8.88 17.44
C ILE A 90 -0.85 8.06 18.61
N LYS A 91 -0.33 6.85 18.82
CA LYS A 91 -0.73 6.00 19.92
C LYS A 91 -0.45 6.66 21.27
N ASP A 92 0.73 7.27 21.42
CA ASP A 92 1.12 7.96 22.66
C ASP A 92 0.22 9.17 22.91
N ALA A 93 -0.17 9.91 21.87
CA ALA A 93 -1.00 11.10 21.99
C ALA A 93 -2.47 10.77 22.21
N THR A 94 -3.00 9.70 21.60
CA THR A 94 -4.43 9.38 21.61
C THR A 94 -4.77 8.13 22.42
N GLY A 95 -3.77 7.32 22.78
CA GLY A 95 -3.97 6.06 23.47
C GLY A 95 -4.46 4.92 22.58
N SER A 96 -4.56 5.14 21.27
CA SER A 96 -5.08 4.13 20.35
C SER A 96 -4.26 4.08 19.04
N SER A 97 -3.97 2.87 18.57
CA SER A 97 -3.32 2.66 17.27
C SER A 97 -4.32 2.66 16.11
N ASN A 98 -5.63 2.69 16.38
CA ASN A 98 -6.64 2.65 15.31
C ASN A 98 -6.56 3.85 14.38
N ILE A 99 -6.24 5.03 14.92
CA ILE A 99 -6.06 6.24 14.11
C ILE A 99 -4.91 6.04 13.13
N GLY A 100 -3.82 5.41 13.57
CA GLY A 100 -2.70 5.07 12.69
C GLY A 100 -3.10 4.13 11.55
N LEU A 101 -3.91 3.11 11.86
CA LEU A 101 -4.41 2.19 10.85
C LEU A 101 -5.31 2.89 9.83
N TYR A 102 -6.17 3.80 10.29
CA TYR A 102 -7.01 4.59 9.40
C TYR A 102 -6.17 5.50 8.50
N LEU A 103 -5.11 6.09 9.06
CA LEU A 103 -4.19 6.94 8.29
C LEU A 103 -3.53 6.14 7.17
N ILE A 104 -3.02 4.94 7.47
CA ILE A 104 -2.42 4.06 6.47
C ILE A 104 -3.43 3.66 5.41
N SER A 105 -4.66 3.33 5.82
CA SER A 105 -5.74 2.99 4.88
C SER A 105 -6.03 4.17 3.94
N GLY A 106 -6.05 5.39 4.46
CA GLY A 106 -6.25 6.60 3.66
C GLY A 106 -5.14 6.78 2.64
N VAL A 107 -3.89 6.58 3.03
CA VAL A 107 -2.74 6.65 2.12
C VAL A 107 -2.85 5.59 1.02
N LEU A 108 -3.27 4.37 1.36
CA LEU A 108 -3.48 3.31 0.38
C LEU A 108 -4.58 3.66 -0.63
N VAL A 109 -5.67 4.28 -0.17
CA VAL A 109 -6.76 4.74 -1.06
C VAL A 109 -6.22 5.78 -2.03
N ILE A 110 -5.45 6.75 -1.54
CA ILE A 110 -4.82 7.77 -2.39
C ILE A 110 -3.90 7.11 -3.42
N GLY A 111 -3.08 6.16 -2.99
CA GLY A 111 -2.20 5.41 -3.88
C GLY A 111 -2.97 4.63 -4.95
N THR A 112 -4.10 4.03 -4.58
CA THR A 112 -4.97 3.30 -5.51
C THR A 112 -5.51 4.24 -6.60
N PHE A 113 -6.00 5.42 -6.21
CA PHE A 113 -6.46 6.40 -7.18
C PHE A 113 -5.33 6.89 -8.08
N ALA A 114 -4.13 7.08 -7.52
CA ALA A 114 -2.96 7.48 -8.31
C ALA A 114 -2.63 6.42 -9.38
N VAL A 115 -2.69 5.14 -9.01
CA VAL A 115 -2.44 4.03 -9.95
C VAL A 115 -3.48 4.04 -11.08
N LEU A 116 -4.75 4.26 -10.74
CA LEU A 116 -5.82 4.27 -11.74
C LEU A 116 -5.71 5.45 -12.70
N LYS A 117 -5.05 6.54 -12.30
CA LYS A 117 -4.81 7.69 -13.17
C LYS A 117 -3.69 7.49 -14.16
N PHE A 118 -2.86 6.48 -13.98
CA PHE A 118 -1.79 6.20 -14.95
C PHE A 118 -2.37 5.86 -16.32
N PRO A 119 -1.82 6.42 -17.41
CA PRO A 119 -2.28 6.08 -18.76
C PRO A 119 -2.09 4.59 -19.03
N ALA A 120 -3.14 3.94 -19.51
CA ALA A 120 -3.10 2.51 -19.79
C ALA A 120 -2.00 2.17 -20.81
N LYS A 121 -1.76 3.07 -21.76
CA LYS A 121 -0.76 2.89 -22.80
C LYS A 121 0.67 2.79 -22.24
N MET A 122 0.95 3.44 -21.11
CA MET A 122 2.29 3.43 -20.51
C MET A 122 2.56 2.15 -19.74
N VAL A 123 1.56 1.62 -19.04
CA VAL A 123 1.77 0.53 -18.08
C VAL A 123 1.32 -0.83 -18.60
N ASN A 124 0.53 -0.87 -19.66
CA ASN A 124 0.00 -2.12 -20.22
C ASN A 124 0.73 -2.55 -21.50
N ARG A 125 2.00 -2.21 -21.61
CA ARG A 125 2.85 -2.64 -22.73
C ARG A 125 3.22 -4.11 -22.68
#